data_6ef36a6b9a7320fa624edfabd05708f7
#
_entry.id   6ef36a6b9a7320fa624edfabd05708f7
#
_cell.length_a   1.000
_cell.length_b   1.000
_cell.length_c   1.000
_cell.angle_alpha   90.00
_cell.angle_beta   90.00
_cell.angle_gamma   90.00
#
_symmetry.space_group_name_H-M   'P 1'
#
loop_
_entity.id
_entity.type
_entity.pdbx_description
1 polymer ?
#
loop_
_entity_poly.entity_id
_entity_poly.type
_entity_poly.pdbx_seq_one_letter_code
_entity_poly.pdbx_strand_id
1 'polypeptide(L)'
;VQGEMTLSFWVKGSNPGGGQFNLTFRQDFGSGGSSVVDTSIANYTASNTWTKKTFTFTPPSISGKTVSGNKHTSYYEIELFRQPAGDTSTAAFTVDFANVQLERGSVATPFEQKHLADEFRACQRYYQVFSSAYSYRSMLGMSILANSTTVIEVMPNWKVDLRTTPTLSLIHI
;
A
#
# COMPACT_ATOMS: atom_id res chain seq x y z
N VAL A 1 13.02 7.26 16.16
CA VAL A 1 14.26 7.51 15.42
C VAL A 1 13.99 7.28 13.95
N GLN A 2 14.05 8.35 13.18
CA GLN A 2 13.97 8.28 11.72
C GLN A 2 15.32 7.80 11.22
N GLY A 3 15.31 6.66 10.53
CA GLY A 3 16.47 6.12 9.84
C GLY A 3 16.37 6.33 8.34
N GLU A 4 17.48 6.19 7.65
CA GLU A 4 17.49 6.12 6.19
C GLU A 4 16.66 4.95 5.69
N MET A 5 16.05 5.13 4.53
CA MET A 5 15.34 4.12 3.78
C MET A 5 15.87 4.07 2.36
N THR A 6 15.91 2.88 1.80
CA THR A 6 16.33 2.67 0.42
C THR A 6 15.18 2.06 -0.36
N LEU A 7 14.80 2.72 -1.46
CA LEU A 7 13.86 2.23 -2.43
C LEU A 7 14.60 1.71 -3.64
N SER A 8 14.31 0.50 -4.07
CA SER A 8 14.81 -0.05 -5.32
C SER A 8 13.68 -0.63 -6.15
N PHE A 9 13.78 -0.49 -7.47
CA PHE A 9 12.83 -1.05 -8.43
C PHE A 9 13.44 -1.17 -9.82
N TRP A 10 12.86 -2.00 -10.64
CA TRP A 10 13.13 -2.04 -12.06
C TRP A 10 12.11 -1.22 -12.80
N VAL A 11 12.55 -0.46 -13.78
CA VAL A 11 11.68 0.37 -14.62
C VAL A 11 12.05 0.23 -16.08
N LYS A 12 11.03 0.22 -16.93
CA LYS A 12 11.14 0.23 -18.38
C LYS A 12 10.03 1.11 -18.94
N GLY A 13 10.29 1.84 -20.01
CA GLY A 13 9.26 2.63 -20.69
C GLY A 13 9.79 3.89 -21.34
N SER A 14 8.85 4.76 -21.70
CA SER A 14 9.14 6.08 -22.27
C SER A 14 8.85 7.17 -21.24
N ASN A 15 9.53 8.29 -21.35
CA ASN A 15 9.30 9.44 -20.48
C ASN A 15 8.25 10.37 -21.09
N PRO A 16 7.45 11.07 -20.27
CA PRO A 16 6.48 12.03 -20.78
C PRO A 16 7.22 13.18 -21.47
N GLY A 17 6.96 13.38 -22.78
CA GLY A 17 7.54 14.48 -23.55
C GLY A 17 9.07 14.61 -23.54
N GLY A 18 9.81 13.52 -23.25
CA GLY A 18 11.26 13.56 -23.07
C GLY A 18 11.72 14.04 -21.69
N GLY A 19 10.78 14.28 -20.76
CA GLY A 19 11.03 14.72 -19.40
C GLY A 19 11.50 13.63 -18.45
N GLN A 20 11.46 13.94 -17.18
CA GLN A 20 11.80 13.04 -16.09
C GLN A 20 10.56 12.68 -15.28
N PHE A 21 10.59 11.56 -14.60
CA PHE A 21 9.66 11.26 -13.52
C PHE A 21 10.22 11.78 -12.20
N ASN A 22 9.36 12.32 -11.36
CA ASN A 22 9.69 12.64 -9.98
C ASN A 22 9.26 11.50 -9.07
N LEU A 23 10.18 11.03 -8.23
CA LEU A 23 9.93 10.09 -7.15
C LEU A 23 9.61 10.89 -5.91
N THR A 24 8.42 10.72 -5.35
CA THR A 24 7.95 11.49 -4.20
C THR A 24 7.58 10.59 -3.04
N PHE A 25 7.96 10.99 -1.83
CA PHE A 25 7.46 10.44 -0.57
C PHE A 25 6.43 11.39 0.02
N ARG A 26 5.21 10.92 0.21
CA ARG A 26 4.11 11.68 0.80
C ARG A 26 3.80 11.19 2.20
N GLN A 27 3.59 12.14 3.09
CA GLN A 27 3.02 11.93 4.41
C GLN A 27 1.66 12.62 4.48
N ASP A 28 0.61 11.84 4.58
CA ASP A 28 -0.74 12.33 4.80
C ASP A 28 -1.16 12.04 6.23
N PHE A 29 -1.52 13.08 6.96
CA PHE A 29 -1.90 13.00 8.37
C PHE A 29 -3.40 12.83 8.57
N GLY A 30 -4.16 12.71 7.49
CA GLY A 30 -5.59 12.47 7.48
C GLY A 30 -6.46 13.68 7.79
N SER A 31 -7.77 13.47 7.73
CA SER A 31 -8.75 14.53 7.96
C SER A 31 -8.67 15.06 9.39
N GLY A 32 -8.49 16.37 9.55
CA GLY A 32 -8.29 17.04 10.84
C GLY A 32 -6.86 16.88 11.40
N GLY A 33 -5.96 16.23 10.67
CA GLY A 33 -4.54 16.18 10.99
C GLY A 33 -3.76 17.39 10.45
N SER A 34 -2.43 17.33 10.57
CA SER A 34 -1.52 18.30 9.96
C SER A 34 -1.61 18.27 8.44
N SER A 35 -1.21 19.35 7.79
CA SER A 35 -1.13 19.39 6.32
C SER A 35 -0.23 18.30 5.75
N VAL A 36 -0.59 17.81 4.58
CA VAL A 36 0.22 16.84 3.80
C VAL A 36 1.62 17.38 3.56
N VAL A 37 2.62 16.51 3.65
CA VAL A 37 4.01 16.81 3.34
C VAL A 37 4.48 15.93 2.20
N ASP A 38 4.76 16.56 1.06
CA ASP A 38 5.39 15.92 -0.09
C ASP A 38 6.89 16.21 -0.08
N THR A 39 7.69 15.17 -0.22
CA THR A 39 9.15 15.27 -0.26
C THR A 39 9.64 14.61 -1.55
N SER A 40 10.21 15.40 -2.45
CA SER A 40 10.88 14.87 -3.63
C SER A 40 12.12 14.08 -3.20
N ILE A 41 12.18 12.80 -3.57
CA ILE A 41 13.34 11.96 -3.32
C ILE A 41 14.38 12.16 -4.43
N ALA A 42 13.96 12.03 -5.66
CA ALA A 42 14.82 12.17 -6.84
C ALA A 42 13.99 12.33 -8.12
N ASN A 43 14.67 12.80 -9.16
CA ASN A 43 14.18 12.69 -10.52
C ASN A 43 14.90 11.55 -11.25
N TYR A 44 14.19 10.82 -12.11
CA TYR A 44 14.78 9.77 -12.91
C TYR A 44 14.11 9.66 -14.28
N THR A 45 14.78 8.97 -15.20
CA THR A 45 14.25 8.65 -16.52
C THR A 45 14.09 7.15 -16.67
N ALA A 46 13.06 6.74 -17.40
CA ALA A 46 12.93 5.38 -17.90
C ALA A 46 13.65 5.23 -19.26
N SER A 47 13.91 4.03 -19.65
CA SER A 47 14.44 3.65 -20.96
C SER A 47 13.64 2.47 -21.52
N ASN A 48 13.75 2.23 -22.81
CA ASN A 48 13.06 1.12 -23.48
C ASN A 48 13.54 -0.28 -23.04
N THR A 49 14.57 -0.33 -22.18
CA THR A 49 15.09 -1.55 -21.57
C THR A 49 14.93 -1.51 -20.05
N TRP A 50 14.76 -2.66 -19.43
CA TRP A 50 14.69 -2.77 -17.97
C TRP A 50 15.97 -2.22 -17.32
N THR A 51 15.81 -1.23 -16.45
CA THR A 51 16.90 -0.61 -15.71
C THR A 51 16.57 -0.61 -14.23
N LYS A 52 17.49 -1.07 -13.39
CA LYS A 52 17.33 -0.97 -11.92
C LYS A 52 17.60 0.45 -11.48
N LYS A 53 16.71 1.02 -10.69
CA LYS A 53 16.88 2.30 -9.99
C LYS A 53 16.96 2.05 -8.50
N THR A 54 17.80 2.81 -7.81
CA THR A 54 17.98 2.74 -6.36
C THR A 54 18.13 4.15 -5.83
N PHE A 55 17.37 4.47 -4.78
CA PHE A 55 17.35 5.78 -4.14
C PHE A 55 17.31 5.63 -2.63
N THR A 56 18.20 6.34 -1.95
CA THR A 56 18.22 6.40 -0.49
C THR A 56 17.70 7.77 -0.04
N PHE A 57 16.84 7.78 0.96
CA PHE A 57 16.25 8.98 1.50
C PHE A 57 15.93 8.83 2.99
N THR A 58 15.80 9.95 3.67
CA THR A 58 15.34 9.98 5.06
C THR A 58 13.93 10.58 5.09
N PRO A 59 12.90 9.82 5.53
CA PRO A 59 11.57 10.37 5.68
C PRO A 59 11.57 11.60 6.60
N PRO A 60 10.79 12.65 6.30
CA PRO A 60 10.66 13.80 7.17
C PRO A 60 10.13 13.45 8.56
N SER A 61 10.52 14.24 9.57
CA SER A 61 10.05 14.05 10.94
C SER A 61 8.54 14.28 11.07
N ILE A 62 7.88 13.40 11.82
CA ILE A 62 6.50 13.59 12.25
C ILE A 62 6.39 14.26 13.61
N SER A 63 7.52 14.66 14.22
CA SER A 63 7.51 15.38 15.49
C SER A 63 6.74 16.68 15.36
N GLY A 64 5.84 16.95 16.30
CA GLY A 64 4.96 18.13 16.26
C GLY A 64 3.81 18.06 15.24
N LYS A 65 3.63 16.92 14.54
CA LYS A 65 2.49 16.71 13.65
C LYS A 65 1.32 16.07 14.40
N THR A 66 0.13 16.52 14.06
CA THR A 66 -1.13 15.90 14.52
C THR A 66 -1.57 14.88 13.51
N VAL A 67 -1.74 13.63 13.95
CA VAL A 67 -2.32 12.56 13.14
C VAL A 67 -3.82 12.54 13.39
N SER A 68 -4.61 12.33 12.35
CA SER A 68 -6.06 12.21 12.45
C SER A 68 -6.47 11.17 13.48
N GLY A 69 -7.52 11.44 14.24
CA GLY A 69 -8.16 10.45 15.11
C GLY A 69 -8.74 9.26 14.34
N ASN A 70 -9.07 9.45 13.08
CA ASN A 70 -9.45 8.38 12.17
C ASN A 70 -8.19 7.77 11.53
N LYS A 71 -7.72 6.67 12.10
CA LYS A 71 -6.49 5.98 11.70
C LYS A 71 -6.49 5.46 10.25
N HIS A 72 -7.64 5.41 9.59
CA HIS A 72 -7.76 4.93 8.21
C HIS A 72 -7.50 6.02 7.17
N THR A 73 -7.39 7.27 7.56
CA THR A 73 -7.16 8.41 6.66
C THR A 73 -5.74 8.91 6.68
N SER A 74 -4.89 8.42 7.59
CA SER A 74 -3.47 8.79 7.67
C SER A 74 -2.61 7.71 7.06
N TYR A 75 -1.71 8.06 6.14
CA TYR A 75 -0.87 7.09 5.43
C TYR A 75 0.47 7.68 4.97
N TYR A 76 1.38 6.80 4.64
CA TYR A 76 2.57 7.09 3.84
C TYR A 76 2.38 6.53 2.44
N GLU A 77 2.81 7.29 1.46
CA GLU A 77 2.73 6.92 0.05
C GLU A 77 4.08 7.16 -0.63
N ILE A 78 4.46 6.25 -1.52
CA ILE A 78 5.56 6.43 -2.45
C ILE A 78 4.96 6.52 -3.85
N GLU A 79 5.00 7.71 -4.41
CA GLU A 79 4.65 7.93 -5.80
C GLU A 79 5.87 7.62 -6.66
N LEU A 80 5.85 6.48 -7.36
CA LEU A 80 6.96 6.05 -8.22
C LEU A 80 7.14 6.93 -9.43
N PHE A 81 6.04 7.52 -9.92
CA PHE A 81 6.06 8.42 -11.05
C PHE A 81 5.10 9.58 -10.82
N ARG A 82 5.65 10.74 -10.75
CA ARG A 82 4.92 12.00 -10.73
C ARG A 82 5.51 12.89 -11.80
N GLN A 83 4.67 13.65 -12.47
CA GLN A 83 5.14 14.67 -13.38
C GLN A 83 5.87 15.76 -12.58
N PRO A 84 7.10 16.14 -12.92
CA PRO A 84 7.80 17.18 -12.21
C PRO A 84 7.03 18.50 -12.22
N ALA A 85 7.19 19.29 -11.17
CA ALA A 85 6.58 20.62 -11.12
C ALA A 85 7.04 21.48 -12.30
N GLY A 86 6.08 22.07 -13.02
CA GLY A 86 6.34 22.90 -14.19
C GLY A 86 6.42 22.14 -15.52
N ASP A 87 6.39 20.81 -15.50
CA ASP A 87 6.23 20.03 -16.73
C ASP A 87 4.74 20.03 -17.13
N THR A 88 4.44 20.60 -18.29
CA THR A 88 3.08 20.69 -18.86
C THR A 88 2.87 19.71 -20.01
N SER A 89 3.79 18.76 -20.21
CA SER A 89 3.69 17.79 -21.29
C SER A 89 2.43 16.93 -21.13
N THR A 90 1.62 16.86 -22.17
CA THR A 90 0.45 15.98 -22.28
C THR A 90 0.74 14.74 -23.14
N ALA A 91 1.99 14.51 -23.50
CA ALA A 91 2.37 13.37 -24.33
C ALA A 91 2.07 12.06 -23.61
N ALA A 92 1.43 11.13 -24.31
CA ALA A 92 1.20 9.78 -23.78
C ALA A 92 2.54 9.07 -23.56
N PHE A 93 2.61 8.35 -22.42
CA PHE A 93 3.78 7.53 -22.09
C PHE A 93 3.31 6.19 -21.55
N THR A 94 4.20 5.22 -21.60
CA THR A 94 3.99 3.90 -20.97
C THR A 94 5.18 3.61 -20.09
N VAL A 95 4.93 3.18 -18.86
CA VAL A 95 5.96 2.79 -17.91
C VAL A 95 5.57 1.51 -17.21
N ASP A 96 6.49 0.57 -17.16
CA ASP A 96 6.37 -0.71 -16.47
C ASP A 96 7.28 -0.71 -15.24
N PHE A 97 6.80 -1.19 -14.12
CA PHE A 97 7.56 -1.37 -12.89
C PHE A 97 7.61 -2.84 -12.49
N ALA A 98 8.74 -3.27 -11.95
CA ALA A 98 8.91 -4.60 -11.38
C ALA A 98 9.81 -4.56 -10.15
N ASN A 99 9.66 -5.56 -9.27
CA ASN A 99 10.51 -5.79 -8.10
C ASN A 99 10.70 -4.53 -7.24
N VAL A 100 9.60 -3.86 -6.92
CA VAL A 100 9.61 -2.67 -6.05
C VAL A 100 9.85 -3.12 -4.62
N GLN A 101 10.91 -2.61 -3.98
CA GLN A 101 11.30 -2.94 -2.62
C GLN A 101 11.72 -1.70 -1.86
N LEU A 102 11.13 -1.52 -0.67
CA LEU A 102 11.47 -0.47 0.28
C LEU A 102 12.07 -1.10 1.52
N GLU A 103 13.27 -0.69 1.89
CA GLU A 103 14.05 -1.27 2.97
C GLU A 103 14.55 -0.18 3.93
N ARG A 104 14.80 -0.58 5.17
CA ARG A 104 15.52 0.27 6.13
C ARG A 104 17.02 0.19 5.85
N GLY A 105 17.70 1.34 5.95
CA GLY A 105 19.13 1.46 5.73
C GLY A 105 19.46 2.08 4.37
N SER A 106 20.76 2.21 4.11
CA SER A 106 21.31 2.90 2.93
C SER A 106 21.71 1.95 1.79
N VAL A 107 21.50 0.65 1.94
CA VAL A 107 21.92 -0.37 0.96
C VAL A 107 20.71 -1.12 0.44
N ALA A 108 20.54 -1.16 -0.88
CA ALA A 108 19.54 -2.00 -1.51
C ALA A 108 20.01 -3.44 -1.58
N THR A 109 19.25 -4.35 -0.97
CA THR A 109 19.47 -5.79 -1.09
C THR A 109 18.90 -6.35 -2.39
N PRO A 110 19.21 -7.59 -2.79
CA PRO A 110 18.48 -8.29 -3.83
C PRO A 110 16.99 -8.37 -3.51
N PHE A 111 16.13 -8.27 -4.54
CA PHE A 111 14.69 -8.36 -4.32
C PHE A 111 14.32 -9.70 -3.65
N GLU A 112 13.65 -9.61 -2.50
CA GLU A 112 13.17 -10.77 -1.77
C GLU A 112 11.83 -11.24 -2.33
N GLN A 113 11.86 -12.34 -3.07
CA GLN A 113 10.64 -12.98 -3.55
C GLN A 113 10.10 -13.92 -2.47
N LYS A 114 9.07 -13.49 -1.77
CA LYS A 114 8.40 -14.33 -0.77
C LYS A 114 7.55 -15.40 -1.42
N HIS A 115 7.39 -16.52 -0.73
CA HIS A 115 6.51 -17.57 -1.19
C HIS A 115 5.04 -17.08 -1.16
N LEU A 116 4.28 -17.36 -2.23
CA LEU A 116 2.90 -16.87 -2.38
C LEU A 116 2.00 -17.22 -1.18
N ALA A 117 2.18 -18.40 -0.59
CA ALA A 117 1.40 -18.83 0.57
C ALA A 117 1.68 -17.96 1.81
N ASP A 118 2.91 -17.50 2.00
CA ASP A 118 3.29 -16.65 3.12
C ASP A 118 2.76 -15.23 2.93
N GLU A 119 2.84 -14.70 1.71
CA GLU A 119 2.21 -13.41 1.36
C GLU A 119 0.70 -13.47 1.54
N PHE A 120 0.06 -14.54 1.11
CA PHE A 120 -1.39 -14.72 1.27
C PHE A 120 -1.80 -14.78 2.75
N ARG A 121 -1.05 -15.48 3.59
CA ARG A 121 -1.27 -15.50 5.05
C ARG A 121 -1.07 -14.13 5.68
N ALA A 122 -0.04 -13.40 5.25
CA ALA A 122 0.22 -12.05 5.73
C ALA A 122 -0.93 -11.10 5.37
N CYS A 123 -1.49 -11.20 4.16
CA CYS A 123 -2.67 -10.43 3.77
C CYS A 123 -3.92 -10.83 4.56
N GLN A 124 -4.15 -12.10 4.80
CA GLN A 124 -5.30 -12.59 5.58
C GLN A 124 -5.32 -12.08 7.03
N ARG A 125 -4.17 -11.70 7.59
CA ARG A 125 -4.10 -11.08 8.91
C ARG A 125 -4.81 -9.71 8.96
N TYR A 126 -4.94 -9.04 7.82
CA TYR A 126 -5.55 -7.71 7.72
C TYR A 126 -6.93 -7.73 7.08
N TYR A 127 -7.17 -8.68 6.19
CA TYR A 127 -8.38 -8.74 5.40
C TYR A 127 -8.73 -10.18 5.03
N GLN A 128 -9.95 -10.60 5.38
CA GLN A 128 -10.51 -11.89 4.98
C GLN A 128 -11.91 -11.67 4.42
N VAL A 129 -12.22 -12.33 3.32
CA VAL A 129 -13.56 -12.37 2.71
C VAL A 129 -14.14 -13.75 2.89
N PHE A 130 -15.35 -13.78 3.39
CA PHE A 130 -16.20 -14.96 3.41
C PHE A 130 -17.32 -14.70 2.39
N SER A 131 -17.27 -15.37 1.27
CA SER A 131 -18.28 -15.26 0.22
C SER A 131 -18.86 -16.62 -0.09
N SER A 132 -20.13 -16.62 -0.48
CA SER A 132 -20.82 -17.79 -1.02
C SER A 132 -20.90 -17.67 -2.54
N ALA A 133 -20.65 -18.76 -3.24
CA ALA A 133 -20.87 -18.84 -4.69
C ALA A 133 -22.38 -18.87 -5.06
N TYR A 134 -23.25 -18.98 -4.06
CA TYR A 134 -24.70 -19.11 -4.26
C TYR A 134 -25.45 -18.00 -3.53
N SER A 135 -26.34 -17.33 -4.23
CA SER A 135 -27.10 -16.15 -3.75
C SER A 135 -27.94 -16.37 -2.50
N TYR A 136 -28.21 -17.62 -2.09
CA TYR A 136 -29.11 -17.95 -0.99
C TYR A 136 -28.52 -18.86 0.07
N ARG A 137 -27.22 -19.11 0.06
CA ARG A 137 -26.56 -19.97 1.04
C ARG A 137 -25.35 -19.30 1.64
N SER A 138 -25.38 -19.05 2.92
CA SER A 138 -24.18 -18.65 3.63
C SER A 138 -23.29 -19.89 3.81
N MET A 139 -22.13 -19.85 3.17
CA MET A 139 -21.09 -20.89 3.28
C MET A 139 -20.00 -20.45 4.26
N LEU A 140 -20.40 -19.89 5.33
CA LEU A 140 -19.50 -19.71 6.45
C LEU A 140 -19.49 -21.03 7.18
N GLY A 141 -18.37 -21.75 7.18
CA GLY A 141 -18.17 -22.89 8.08
C GLY A 141 -18.19 -22.42 9.52
N MET A 142 -19.36 -22.00 9.98
CA MET A 142 -19.59 -21.34 11.25
C MET A 142 -20.39 -22.26 12.15
N SER A 143 -20.02 -22.28 13.41
CA SER A 143 -20.92 -22.73 14.47
C SER A 143 -21.99 -21.66 14.67
N ILE A 144 -23.24 -22.01 14.44
CA ILE A 144 -24.39 -21.13 14.67
C ILE A 144 -25.01 -21.57 15.98
N LEU A 145 -25.02 -20.68 16.96
CA LEU A 145 -25.76 -20.86 18.20
C LEU A 145 -26.97 -19.94 18.18
N ALA A 146 -28.16 -20.51 18.22
CA ALA A 146 -29.38 -19.76 18.48
C ALA A 146 -29.50 -19.53 19.97
N ASN A 147 -29.21 -18.31 20.41
CA ASN A 147 -29.25 -17.93 21.82
C ASN A 147 -30.68 -17.50 22.27
N SER A 148 -31.51 -17.15 21.33
CA SER A 148 -32.92 -16.81 21.54
C SER A 148 -33.69 -16.85 20.21
N THR A 149 -34.99 -16.60 20.26
CA THR A 149 -35.82 -16.49 19.03
C THR A 149 -35.46 -15.30 18.15
N THR A 150 -34.63 -14.38 18.64
CA THR A 150 -34.25 -13.13 17.96
C THR A 150 -32.75 -12.92 17.79
N VAL A 151 -31.90 -13.75 18.43
CA VAL A 151 -30.46 -13.61 18.41
C VAL A 151 -29.81 -14.88 17.90
N ILE A 152 -29.03 -14.73 16.81
CA ILE A 152 -28.18 -15.78 16.26
C ILE A 152 -26.73 -15.35 16.43
N GLU A 153 -25.98 -16.12 17.20
CA GLU A 153 -24.54 -15.93 17.33
C GLU A 153 -23.81 -16.75 16.27
N VAL A 154 -22.94 -16.11 15.54
CA VAL A 154 -22.18 -16.71 14.45
C VAL A 154 -20.70 -16.59 14.76
N MET A 155 -20.01 -17.71 14.91
CA MET A 155 -18.57 -17.74 15.11
C MET A 155 -17.86 -17.98 13.80
N PRO A 156 -17.20 -16.97 13.18
CA PRO A 156 -16.40 -17.18 12.00
C PRO A 156 -15.15 -17.99 12.33
N ASN A 157 -14.85 -18.96 11.48
CA ASN A 157 -13.58 -19.68 11.57
C ASN A 157 -12.49 -18.87 10.84
N TRP A 158 -11.71 -18.10 11.58
CA TRP A 158 -10.62 -17.31 11.04
C TRP A 158 -9.50 -18.21 10.54
N LYS A 159 -9.04 -17.97 9.32
CA LYS A 159 -7.94 -18.74 8.72
C LYS A 159 -6.59 -18.42 9.36
N VAL A 160 -6.46 -17.22 9.89
CA VAL A 160 -5.29 -16.73 10.64
C VAL A 160 -5.75 -15.74 11.70
N ASP A 161 -4.95 -15.56 12.74
CA ASP A 161 -5.22 -14.55 13.77
C ASP A 161 -5.18 -13.15 13.14
N LEU A 162 -6.21 -12.37 13.39
CA LEU A 162 -6.31 -11.00 12.92
C LEU A 162 -5.44 -10.07 13.76
N ARG A 163 -4.91 -9.03 13.15
CA ARG A 163 -4.08 -8.02 13.81
C ARG A 163 -4.83 -7.30 14.94
N THR A 164 -6.12 -7.08 14.76
CA THR A 164 -7.01 -6.37 15.69
C THR A 164 -8.44 -6.86 15.52
N THR A 165 -9.32 -6.50 16.42
CA THR A 165 -10.75 -6.79 16.28
C THR A 165 -11.26 -6.27 14.93
N PRO A 166 -11.86 -7.12 14.09
CA PRO A 166 -12.30 -6.73 12.77
C PRO A 166 -13.53 -5.83 12.83
N THR A 167 -13.60 -4.91 11.87
CA THR A 167 -14.86 -4.26 11.52
C THR A 167 -15.56 -5.15 10.48
N LEU A 168 -16.74 -5.64 10.78
CA LEU A 168 -17.54 -6.44 9.85
C LEU A 168 -18.35 -5.51 8.96
N SER A 169 -18.21 -5.66 7.65
CA SER A 169 -19.08 -5.02 6.66
C SER A 169 -19.92 -6.11 5.99
N LEU A 170 -21.23 -6.02 6.13
CA LEU A 170 -22.16 -6.88 5.44
C LEU A 170 -22.58 -6.16 4.14
N ILE A 171 -22.18 -6.71 3.00
CA ILE A 171 -22.61 -6.25 1.70
C ILE A 171 -23.79 -7.14 1.30
N HIS A 172 -24.99 -6.58 1.30
CA HIS A 172 -26.13 -7.19 0.66
C HIS A 172 -26.08 -6.82 -0.83
N ILE A 173 -25.87 -7.83 -1.65
CA ILE A 173 -26.00 -7.72 -3.12
C ILE A 173 -27.39 -8.15 -3.51
#